data_37a875e9c6d35a065accf4404ab4b6ba
#
_entry.id   37a875e9c6d35a065accf4404ab4b6ba
#
_cell.length_a   1.000
_cell.length_b   1.000
_cell.length_c   1.000
_cell.angle_alpha   90.00
_cell.angle_beta   90.00
_cell.angle_gamma   90.00
#
_symmetry.space_group_name_H-M   'P 1'
#
loop_
_entity.id
_entity.type
_entity.pdbx_description
1 polymer ?
#
loop_
_entity_poly.entity_id
_entity_poly.type
_entity_poly.pdbx_seq_one_letter_code
_entity_poly.pdbx_strand_id
1 'polypeptide(L)'
;IGDFSGTKNIGIGENPQADYRVRCTGSVRIDGDLVVTGRGGVAADKYITRSYIGDGTTLTFALTTYGGGIQHSDDSVLVALNGVVQIAGTNYSVDANGANIIFNSGDAPLSTDKVHILEFPI
;
A
#
# COMPACT_ATOMS: atom_id res chain seq x y z
N ILE A 1 23.86 -24.84 -8.99
CA ILE A 1 24.61 -23.59 -9.07
C ILE A 1 25.35 -23.36 -7.77
N GLY A 2 26.61 -23.08 -7.88
CA GLY A 2 27.51 -22.97 -6.73
C GLY A 2 27.32 -21.74 -5.88
N ASP A 3 28.01 -21.72 -4.76
CA ASP A 3 28.09 -20.57 -3.86
C ASP A 3 29.04 -19.51 -4.44
N PHE A 4 28.56 -18.28 -4.47
CA PHE A 4 29.34 -17.12 -4.92
C PHE A 4 29.68 -16.25 -3.71
N SER A 5 30.75 -16.56 -3.03
CA SER A 5 31.26 -15.78 -1.91
C SER A 5 32.34 -14.80 -2.33
N GLY A 6 32.51 -13.72 -1.60
CA GLY A 6 33.47 -12.66 -1.87
C GLY A 6 32.97 -11.61 -2.88
N THR A 7 33.88 -11.03 -3.66
CA THR A 7 33.58 -9.94 -4.61
C THR A 7 33.20 -10.42 -6.00
N LYS A 8 32.59 -11.58 -6.11
CA LYS A 8 32.21 -12.17 -7.40
C LYS A 8 30.89 -11.60 -7.90
N ASN A 9 30.86 -11.30 -9.16
CA ASN A 9 29.67 -10.83 -9.85
C ASN A 9 29.06 -11.95 -10.71
N ILE A 10 27.75 -12.02 -10.77
CA ILE A 10 27.03 -12.87 -11.69
C ILE A 10 26.47 -11.98 -12.81
N GLY A 11 27.03 -12.15 -14.01
CA GLY A 11 26.48 -11.55 -15.21
C GLY A 11 25.47 -12.49 -15.85
N ILE A 12 24.25 -12.01 -16.12
CA ILE A 12 23.25 -12.75 -16.88
C ILE A 12 23.11 -12.07 -18.23
N GLY A 13 23.50 -12.81 -19.27
CA GLY A 13 23.67 -12.30 -20.61
C GLY A 13 22.39 -11.88 -21.32
N GLU A 14 22.57 -11.24 -22.44
CA GLU A 14 21.48 -10.70 -23.24
C GLU A 14 20.85 -11.78 -24.11
N ASN A 15 19.55 -11.91 -24.03
CA ASN A 15 18.74 -12.62 -25.00
C ASN A 15 17.61 -11.69 -25.46
N PRO A 16 17.70 -11.10 -26.64
CA PRO A 16 16.74 -10.11 -27.10
C PRO A 16 15.34 -10.68 -27.38
N GLN A 17 15.18 -11.99 -27.31
CA GLN A 17 13.90 -12.65 -27.59
C GLN A 17 13.16 -13.13 -26.35
N ALA A 18 13.70 -12.93 -25.16
CA ALA A 18 13.04 -13.32 -23.91
C ALA A 18 12.46 -12.10 -23.19
N ASP A 19 11.22 -12.20 -22.79
CA ASP A 19 10.56 -11.16 -21.98
C ASP A 19 11.17 -11.05 -20.59
N TYR A 20 11.75 -12.14 -20.08
CA TYR A 20 12.39 -12.21 -18.79
C TYR A 20 13.77 -12.85 -18.89
N ARG A 21 14.76 -12.24 -18.25
CA ARG A 21 16.13 -12.76 -18.20
C ARG A 21 16.42 -13.60 -16.96
N VAL A 22 15.70 -13.33 -15.88
CA VAL A 22 15.74 -14.12 -14.66
C VAL A 22 14.31 -14.39 -14.20
N ARG A 23 14.00 -15.66 -14.02
CA ARG A 23 12.72 -16.09 -13.50
C ARG A 23 12.96 -16.94 -12.27
N CYS A 24 12.40 -16.55 -11.15
CA CYS A 24 12.39 -17.33 -9.93
C CYS A 24 10.96 -17.75 -9.59
N THR A 25 10.77 -19.06 -9.38
CA THR A 25 9.52 -19.59 -8.86
C THR A 25 9.69 -19.74 -7.35
N GLY A 26 9.00 -18.91 -6.57
CA GLY A 26 9.18 -18.82 -5.13
C GLY A 26 9.74 -17.46 -4.72
N SER A 27 10.37 -17.42 -3.56
CA SER A 27 10.87 -16.19 -2.97
C SER A 27 12.34 -15.94 -3.33
N VAL A 28 12.68 -14.68 -3.52
CA VAL A 28 14.07 -14.21 -3.62
C VAL A 28 14.38 -13.41 -2.36
N ARG A 29 15.47 -13.77 -1.68
CA ARG A 29 15.99 -13.02 -0.54
C ARG A 29 17.21 -12.20 -0.97
N ILE A 30 17.17 -10.92 -0.66
CA ILE A 30 18.28 -9.99 -0.90
C ILE A 30 18.65 -9.38 0.45
N ASP A 31 19.86 -9.67 0.93
CA ASP A 31 20.36 -9.17 2.22
C ASP A 31 21.17 -7.87 2.06
N GLY A 32 20.75 -7.01 1.19
CA GLY A 32 21.36 -5.73 0.88
C GLY A 32 20.43 -4.89 0.03
N ASP A 33 20.97 -3.95 -0.66
CA ASP A 33 20.18 -3.08 -1.51
C ASP A 33 19.83 -3.74 -2.84
N LEU A 34 18.59 -3.62 -3.26
CA LEU A 34 18.14 -3.93 -4.62
C LEU A 34 18.12 -2.64 -5.42
N VAL A 35 18.98 -2.57 -6.45
CA VAL A 35 18.97 -1.44 -7.37
C VAL A 35 18.27 -1.83 -8.66
N VAL A 36 17.15 -1.19 -8.96
CA VAL A 36 16.41 -1.37 -10.20
C VAL A 36 16.49 -0.07 -10.98
N THR A 37 17.20 -0.11 -12.12
CA THR A 37 17.46 1.10 -12.92
C THR A 37 16.52 1.25 -14.12
N GLY A 38 15.72 0.24 -14.41
CA GLY A 38 14.77 0.28 -15.51
C GLY A 38 13.52 1.10 -15.22
N ARG A 39 12.80 1.45 -16.29
CA ARG A 39 11.49 2.09 -16.17
C ARG A 39 10.49 1.07 -15.62
N GLY A 40 9.71 1.48 -14.62
CA GLY A 40 8.72 0.65 -13.95
C GLY A 40 9.21 0.02 -12.64
N GLY A 41 10.52 -0.13 -12.44
CA GLY A 41 11.10 -0.57 -11.18
C GLY A 41 10.49 -1.87 -10.64
N VAL A 42 10.39 -1.96 -9.33
CA VAL A 42 9.67 -3.03 -8.65
C VAL A 42 8.17 -2.77 -8.76
N ALA A 43 7.39 -3.76 -9.23
CA ALA A 43 5.95 -3.65 -9.27
C ALA A 43 5.41 -3.62 -7.83
N ALA A 44 4.89 -2.48 -7.41
CA ALA A 44 4.16 -2.32 -6.16
C ALA A 44 2.66 -2.35 -6.43
N ASP A 45 1.88 -2.52 -5.37
CA ASP A 45 0.45 -2.39 -5.45
C ASP A 45 0.07 -0.97 -5.90
N LYS A 46 -1.03 -0.88 -6.60
CA LYS A 46 -1.53 0.40 -7.08
C LYS A 46 -2.14 1.21 -5.93
N TYR A 47 -2.19 2.51 -6.11
CA TYR A 47 -3.06 3.35 -5.29
C TYR A 47 -4.51 2.91 -5.47
N ILE A 48 -5.24 2.77 -4.37
CA ILE A 48 -6.64 2.41 -4.37
C ILE A 48 -7.44 3.60 -3.83
N THR A 49 -8.46 3.99 -4.56
CA THR A 49 -9.38 5.04 -4.12
C THR A 49 -10.71 4.44 -3.71
N ARG A 50 -11.26 4.92 -2.61
CA ARG A 50 -12.57 4.55 -2.12
C ARG A 50 -13.40 5.79 -1.88
N SER A 51 -14.69 5.67 -2.13
CA SER A 51 -15.64 6.75 -1.88
C SER A 51 -16.84 6.21 -1.12
N TYR A 52 -17.22 6.91 -0.08
CA TYR A 52 -18.38 6.59 0.74
C TYR A 52 -19.24 7.83 0.92
N ILE A 53 -20.51 7.64 1.19
CA ILE A 53 -21.43 8.70 1.58
C ILE A 53 -21.75 8.46 3.05
N GLY A 54 -21.67 9.53 3.85
CA GLY A 54 -22.04 9.50 5.27
C GLY A 54 -23.54 9.23 5.47
N ASP A 55 -23.89 8.86 6.68
CA ASP A 55 -25.27 8.64 7.12
C ASP A 55 -25.61 9.35 8.45
N GLY A 56 -24.66 10.11 8.96
CA GLY A 56 -24.78 10.82 10.24
C GLY A 56 -24.46 9.97 11.46
N THR A 57 -24.24 8.66 11.31
CA THR A 57 -24.02 7.73 12.43
C THR A 57 -22.82 6.83 12.26
N THR A 58 -22.50 6.42 11.04
CA THR A 58 -21.38 5.51 10.75
C THR A 58 -20.05 6.22 10.92
N LEU A 59 -19.19 5.68 11.74
CA LEU A 59 -17.82 6.18 12.00
C LEU A 59 -16.76 5.38 11.27
N THR A 60 -17.03 4.12 10.93
CA THR A 60 -16.08 3.14 10.44
C THR A 60 -16.26 2.91 8.94
N PHE A 61 -15.16 3.05 8.19
CA PHE A 61 -15.15 2.85 6.73
C PHE A 61 -14.05 1.89 6.34
N ALA A 62 -14.39 0.88 5.54
CA ALA A 62 -13.50 -0.23 5.20
C ALA A 62 -12.34 0.20 4.30
N LEU A 63 -11.19 -0.38 4.56
CA LEU A 63 -9.98 -0.36 3.75
C LEU A 63 -9.73 -1.71 3.10
N THR A 64 -8.78 -1.76 2.18
CA THR A 64 -8.30 -3.03 1.64
C THR A 64 -7.54 -3.80 2.71
N THR A 65 -7.82 -5.09 2.83
CA THR A 65 -7.12 -6.00 3.73
C THR A 65 -6.14 -6.87 2.96
N TYR A 66 -4.98 -7.12 3.58
CA TYR A 66 -3.91 -7.93 3.01
C TYR A 66 -3.63 -9.12 3.93
N GLY A 67 -2.96 -10.13 3.37
CA GLY A 67 -2.45 -11.25 4.14
C GLY A 67 -1.02 -11.06 4.62
N GLY A 68 -0.50 -12.02 5.39
CA GLY A 68 0.92 -12.04 5.77
C GLY A 68 1.36 -10.95 6.74
N GLY A 69 0.45 -10.40 7.54
CA GLY A 69 0.78 -9.34 8.50
C GLY A 69 0.92 -7.95 7.88
N ILE A 70 0.66 -7.80 6.59
CA ILE A 70 0.65 -6.51 5.90
C ILE A 70 -0.68 -5.82 6.17
N GLN A 71 -0.64 -4.60 6.69
CA GLN A 71 -1.85 -3.86 7.05
C GLN A 71 -1.65 -2.36 6.92
N HIS A 72 -2.74 -1.64 6.71
CA HIS A 72 -2.72 -0.19 6.72
C HIS A 72 -2.45 0.36 8.11
N SER A 73 -1.88 1.54 8.13
CA SER A 73 -1.69 2.38 9.31
C SER A 73 -2.11 3.82 8.97
N ASP A 74 -2.07 4.69 9.96
CA ASP A 74 -2.38 6.12 9.77
C ASP A 74 -1.53 6.75 8.65
N ASP A 75 -0.31 6.26 8.44
CA ASP A 75 0.64 6.81 7.46
C ASP A 75 0.41 6.30 6.03
N SER A 76 -0.41 5.28 5.84
CA SER A 76 -0.61 4.64 4.55
C SER A 76 -1.95 4.98 3.88
N VAL A 77 -2.70 5.91 4.44
CA VAL A 77 -3.96 6.38 3.88
C VAL A 77 -4.06 7.90 3.93
N LEU A 78 -4.75 8.46 2.96
CA LEU A 78 -5.15 9.87 2.95
C LEU A 78 -6.68 9.91 2.94
N VAL A 79 -7.26 10.59 3.93
CA VAL A 79 -8.71 10.72 4.07
C VAL A 79 -9.11 12.16 3.83
N ALA A 80 -10.12 12.35 2.99
CA ALA A 80 -10.73 13.66 2.76
C ALA A 80 -12.24 13.58 2.99
N LEU A 81 -12.77 14.62 3.62
CA LEU A 81 -14.20 14.81 3.83
C LEU A 81 -14.64 16.01 3.01
N ASN A 82 -15.51 15.81 2.01
CA ASN A 82 -15.92 16.85 1.06
C ASN A 82 -14.74 17.58 0.40
N GLY A 83 -13.65 16.86 0.11
CA GLY A 83 -12.43 17.42 -0.45
C GLY A 83 -11.48 18.06 0.55
N VAL A 84 -11.83 18.11 1.82
CA VAL A 84 -10.96 18.63 2.89
C VAL A 84 -10.18 17.50 3.54
N VAL A 85 -8.85 17.56 3.49
CA VAL A 85 -7.98 16.55 4.06
C VAL A 85 -8.15 16.48 5.56
N GLN A 86 -8.35 15.27 6.08
CA GLN A 86 -8.47 14.99 7.51
C GLN A 86 -7.10 14.58 8.05
N ILE A 87 -6.87 14.84 9.32
CA ILE A 87 -5.58 14.58 9.98
C ILE A 87 -5.70 13.32 10.84
N ALA A 88 -4.84 12.34 10.55
CA ALA A 88 -4.74 11.11 11.33
C ALA A 88 -4.38 11.43 12.80
N GLY A 89 -4.98 10.71 13.73
CA GLY A 89 -4.81 10.94 15.15
C GLY A 89 -5.61 12.12 15.70
N THR A 90 -6.09 13.02 14.84
CA THR A 90 -6.90 14.18 15.23
C THR A 90 -8.36 14.01 14.81
N ASN A 91 -8.61 13.67 13.55
CA ASN A 91 -9.95 13.52 13.00
C ASN A 91 -10.36 12.05 12.86
N TYR A 92 -9.42 11.19 12.58
CA TYR A 92 -9.64 9.75 12.40
C TYR A 92 -8.41 8.96 12.84
N SER A 93 -8.57 7.67 12.93
CA SER A 93 -7.46 6.70 13.08
C SER A 93 -7.71 5.48 12.21
N VAL A 94 -6.65 4.74 11.91
CA VAL A 94 -6.76 3.39 11.34
C VAL A 94 -6.84 2.40 12.50
N ASP A 95 -7.73 1.42 12.41
CA ASP A 95 -7.86 0.43 13.48
C ASP A 95 -6.62 -0.47 13.62
N ALA A 96 -6.54 -1.21 14.73
CA ALA A 96 -5.37 -2.04 15.03
C ALA A 96 -5.12 -3.14 13.97
N ASN A 97 -6.14 -3.54 13.24
CA ASN A 97 -6.05 -4.54 12.18
C ASN A 97 -5.73 -3.95 10.80
N GLY A 98 -5.69 -2.61 10.70
CA GLY A 98 -5.50 -1.94 9.42
C GLY A 98 -6.63 -2.15 8.42
N ALA A 99 -7.80 -2.53 8.90
CA ALA A 99 -8.94 -2.90 8.06
C ALA A 99 -9.95 -1.78 7.85
N ASN A 100 -9.91 -0.75 8.68
CA ASN A 100 -10.86 0.37 8.63
C ASN A 100 -10.21 1.68 9.07
N ILE A 101 -10.71 2.78 8.53
CA ILE A 101 -10.58 4.08 9.19
C ILE A 101 -11.77 4.27 10.14
N ILE A 102 -11.53 4.97 11.24
CA ILE A 102 -12.54 5.26 12.24
C ILE A 102 -12.50 6.75 12.55
N PHE A 103 -13.58 7.47 12.26
CA PHE A 103 -13.72 8.86 12.69
C PHE A 103 -13.94 8.93 14.19
N ASN A 104 -13.57 10.06 14.78
CA ASN A 104 -13.79 10.29 16.22
C ASN A 104 -15.29 10.23 16.55
N SER A 105 -15.59 9.81 17.77
CA SER A 105 -16.94 9.82 18.30
C SER A 105 -17.54 11.24 18.23
N GLY A 106 -18.73 11.35 17.68
CA GLY A 106 -19.40 12.63 17.46
C GLY A 106 -19.08 13.31 16.12
N ASP A 107 -18.12 12.78 15.36
CA ASP A 107 -17.69 13.33 14.06
C ASP A 107 -18.13 12.46 12.88
N ALA A 108 -19.19 11.69 13.03
CA ALA A 108 -19.72 10.86 11.96
C ALA A 108 -20.07 11.71 10.72
N PRO A 109 -19.59 11.35 9.53
CA PRO A 109 -19.96 12.06 8.30
C PRO A 109 -21.47 12.08 8.12
N LEU A 110 -22.00 13.25 7.82
CA LEU A 110 -23.42 13.48 7.60
C LEU A 110 -23.90 12.88 6.27
N SER A 111 -25.21 12.78 6.09
CA SER A 111 -25.80 12.23 4.85
C SER A 111 -25.47 13.03 3.58
N THR A 112 -25.02 14.27 3.72
CA THR A 112 -24.56 15.13 2.64
C THR A 112 -23.05 15.09 2.42
N ASP A 113 -22.31 14.41 3.31
CA ASP A 113 -20.85 14.37 3.25
C ASP A 113 -20.36 13.20 2.42
N LYS A 114 -19.28 13.45 1.67
CA LYS A 114 -18.55 12.44 0.90
C LYS A 114 -17.21 12.18 1.56
N VAL A 115 -16.94 10.90 1.82
CA VAL A 115 -15.66 10.42 2.34
C VAL A 115 -14.85 9.85 1.19
N HIS A 116 -13.69 10.41 0.93
CA HIS A 116 -12.72 9.89 -0.03
C HIS A 116 -11.50 9.37 0.70
N ILE A 117 -11.09 8.17 0.37
CA ILE A 117 -9.91 7.53 0.93
C ILE A 117 -8.97 7.15 -0.20
N LEU A 118 -7.73 7.60 -0.11
CA LEU A 118 -6.64 7.16 -0.96
C LEU A 118 -5.76 6.23 -0.14
N GLU A 119 -5.71 4.96 -0.55
CA GLU A 119 -4.83 3.96 0.04
C GLU A 119 -3.52 3.93 -0.74
N PHE A 120 -2.40 4.17 -0.05
CA PHE A 120 -1.08 4.06 -0.65
C PHE A 120 -0.66 2.60 -0.78
N PRO A 121 0.18 2.27 -1.75
CA PRO A 121 0.78 0.93 -1.84
C PRO A 121 1.59 0.60 -0.58
N ILE A 122 1.41 -0.60 -0.06
CA ILE A 122 2.12 -1.06 1.13
C ILE A 122 2.69 -2.46 0.96
#